data_c93aa6d5a0cfb8801ca3c9b29c39ccb6
#
_entry.id   c93aa6d5a0cfb8801ca3c9b29c39ccb6
#
_cell.length_a   1.000
_cell.length_b   1.000
_cell.length_c   1.000
_cell.angle_alpha   90.00
_cell.angle_beta   90.00
_cell.angle_gamma   90.00
#
_symmetry.space_group_name_H-M   'P 1'
#
loop_
_entity.id
_entity.type
_entity.pdbx_description
1 polymer ?
#
loop_
_entity_poly.entity_id
_entity_poly.type
_entity_poly.pdbx_seq_one_letter_code
_entity_poly.pdbx_strand_id
1 'polypeptide(L)'
;MKTAQAQTSCNQETFPFQALGSRRVEVDFSGGFLSSNGGGVLLREAAEKSSMMARLAECFIDTRDPRYIEFPVEHLMAQRVVGIAMGYEDLNDHERLRYDPVVAMCCGNEDLLGETRHDPNDQGKALAGKSTLNRMELSANATDTRYKKIACDSKAVSELLIEEGVRRIARKSKVVVIDFDATDDPLHGNQEERFFNGYYRHYCYLPLYAFCGDIPLWSELRSSGVDGAEGTLEALQSIVKALRKRFGKQLRIILRADGGFCRDWLLDWIESQPRVHYVVGIPKNERLKKQLEPTYTQVLKEALGETGFAELEAKELSDMLVEGKGAKKGKPKEKTIWDWKLPEDLSSELFGELRYRTQKSWSRERRVIGKAAVTLGKGNPRFIVTDLNVDEEWAIGMAEFVDAEALYRKFYCARGDMENRIKEQQMDMFADRTSTGTMASNQLRLYLSTFAYMLMRDLREVGLQGTRLAKATVGTIRLRLIKIAAQLTVSVRRVHIRLATACPEADLFALAQQRLASWSP
;
A
#
# COMPACT_ATOMS: atom_id res chain seq x y z
N MET A 1 50.61 8.02 -13.24
CA MET A 1 49.72 8.58 -14.27
C MET A 1 49.63 7.56 -15.39
N LYS A 2 48.55 6.74 -15.39
CA LYS A 2 48.17 6.00 -16.59
C LYS A 2 46.91 6.71 -17.14
N THR A 3 47.14 7.57 -18.11
CA THR A 3 46.11 8.15 -18.94
C THR A 3 45.27 7.02 -19.52
N ALA A 4 43.96 7.04 -19.21
CA ALA A 4 43.01 6.21 -19.95
C ALA A 4 43.06 6.66 -21.42
N GLN A 5 43.80 5.92 -22.22
CA GLN A 5 43.76 6.08 -23.68
C GLN A 5 42.33 5.77 -24.11
N ALA A 6 41.70 6.76 -24.75
CA ALA A 6 40.50 6.55 -25.49
C ALA A 6 40.79 5.41 -26.49
N GLN A 7 40.16 4.27 -26.26
CA GLN A 7 40.26 3.15 -27.20
C GLN A 7 39.71 3.63 -28.54
N THR A 8 40.57 3.75 -29.51
CA THR A 8 40.17 3.99 -30.89
C THR A 8 39.38 2.78 -31.37
N SER A 9 38.35 2.99 -32.18
CA SER A 9 37.38 2.01 -32.67
C SER A 9 37.95 0.77 -33.40
N CYS A 10 39.25 0.66 -33.53
CA CYS A 10 39.92 -0.44 -34.24
C CYS A 10 40.34 -1.64 -33.37
N ASN A 11 40.18 -1.58 -32.05
CA ASN A 11 40.65 -2.63 -31.12
C ASN A 11 39.52 -3.16 -30.18
N GLN A 12 38.26 -3.01 -30.55
CA GLN A 12 37.19 -3.63 -29.77
C GLN A 12 36.99 -5.08 -30.17
N GLU A 13 37.05 -5.98 -29.17
CA GLU A 13 36.69 -7.39 -29.37
C GLU A 13 35.23 -7.50 -29.79
N THR A 14 34.97 -8.06 -30.97
CA THR A 14 33.63 -8.42 -31.42
C THR A 14 33.37 -9.89 -31.16
N PHE A 15 32.19 -10.20 -30.66
CA PHE A 15 31.76 -11.56 -30.37
C PHE A 15 30.84 -12.04 -31.51
N PRO A 16 31.27 -13.04 -32.32
CA PRO A 16 30.44 -13.60 -33.37
C PRO A 16 29.38 -14.56 -32.79
N PHE A 17 28.16 -14.44 -33.27
CA PHE A 17 27.05 -15.33 -32.95
C PHE A 17 26.57 -16.06 -34.21
N GLN A 18 25.60 -16.98 -34.04
CA GLN A 18 24.99 -17.68 -35.18
C GLN A 18 24.34 -16.68 -36.13
N ALA A 19 24.57 -16.88 -37.43
CA ALA A 19 24.02 -16.01 -38.45
C ALA A 19 22.48 -16.06 -38.49
N LEU A 20 21.86 -14.93 -38.76
CA LEU A 20 20.41 -14.82 -39.00
C LEU A 20 20.17 -14.86 -40.53
N GLY A 21 19.89 -16.04 -41.05
CA GLY A 21 19.85 -16.26 -42.51
C GLY A 21 21.22 -16.02 -43.13
N SER A 22 21.32 -15.09 -44.07
CA SER A 22 22.59 -14.71 -44.72
C SER A 22 23.38 -13.63 -43.98
N ARG A 23 22.86 -13.12 -42.84
CA ARG A 23 23.45 -12.00 -42.11
C ARG A 23 24.33 -12.49 -40.95
N ARG A 24 25.56 -12.01 -40.87
CA ARG A 24 26.41 -12.21 -39.69
C ARG A 24 25.84 -11.46 -38.53
N VAL A 25 25.92 -12.05 -37.33
CA VAL A 25 25.53 -11.40 -36.04
C VAL A 25 26.80 -11.21 -35.24
N GLU A 26 27.14 -9.96 -34.99
CA GLU A 26 28.30 -9.53 -34.21
C GLU A 26 27.86 -8.65 -33.07
N VAL A 27 28.45 -8.81 -31.89
CA VAL A 27 28.15 -8.07 -30.66
C VAL A 27 29.43 -7.49 -30.10
N ASP A 28 29.38 -6.25 -29.61
CA ASP A 28 30.48 -5.59 -28.94
C ASP A 28 29.97 -4.66 -27.80
N PHE A 29 30.88 -4.05 -27.04
CA PHE A 29 30.56 -3.11 -25.97
C PHE A 29 30.82 -1.65 -26.36
N SER A 30 30.53 -1.25 -27.59
CA SER A 30 30.72 0.10 -28.13
C SER A 30 29.51 1.03 -27.98
N GLY A 31 28.42 0.55 -27.36
CA GLY A 31 27.14 1.26 -27.29
C GLY A 31 27.13 2.56 -26.43
N GLY A 32 28.23 2.90 -25.77
CA GLY A 32 28.31 4.06 -24.88
C GLY A 32 27.54 3.88 -23.58
N PHE A 33 27.12 4.99 -22.97
CA PHE A 33 26.35 4.96 -21.71
C PHE A 33 24.88 4.65 -21.99
N LEU A 34 24.49 3.41 -21.77
CA LEU A 34 23.13 2.93 -21.93
C LEU A 34 22.48 2.63 -20.57
N SER A 35 21.19 2.85 -20.49
CA SER A 35 20.35 2.51 -19.35
C SER A 35 19.06 1.85 -19.81
N SER A 36 18.55 0.93 -19.04
CA SER A 36 17.18 0.39 -19.21
C SER A 36 16.12 1.20 -18.46
N ASN A 37 16.52 2.27 -17.77
CA ASN A 37 15.69 3.04 -16.84
C ASN A 37 15.40 4.47 -17.36
N GLY A 38 15.39 4.66 -18.68
CA GLY A 38 15.26 6.00 -19.28
C GLY A 38 14.00 6.77 -18.88
N GLY A 39 12.91 6.06 -18.61
CA GLY A 39 11.68 6.66 -18.12
C GLY A 39 11.74 7.14 -16.66
N GLY A 40 12.78 6.80 -15.92
CA GLY A 40 13.01 7.26 -14.54
C GLY A 40 13.08 8.78 -14.40
N VAL A 41 13.33 9.51 -15.47
CA VAL A 41 13.27 10.98 -15.47
C VAL A 41 11.88 11.52 -15.09
N LEU A 42 10.80 10.77 -15.32
CA LEU A 42 9.45 11.14 -14.88
C LEU A 42 9.33 11.02 -13.35
N LEU A 43 9.96 10.01 -12.75
CA LEU A 43 10.01 9.86 -11.29
C LEU A 43 10.83 10.99 -10.65
N ARG A 44 11.96 11.34 -11.28
CA ARG A 44 12.75 12.49 -10.84
C ARG A 44 11.93 13.77 -10.85
N GLU A 45 11.21 14.06 -11.94
CA GLU A 45 10.35 15.26 -12.03
C GLU A 45 9.30 15.29 -10.90
N ALA A 46 8.64 14.17 -10.61
CA ALA A 46 7.68 14.06 -9.52
C ALA A 46 8.34 14.24 -8.14
N ALA A 47 9.53 13.68 -7.92
CA ALA A 47 10.27 13.78 -6.66
C ALA A 47 10.73 15.23 -6.40
N GLU A 48 11.28 15.91 -7.40
CA GLU A 48 11.71 17.30 -7.31
C GLU A 48 10.55 18.25 -7.01
N LYS A 49 9.43 18.10 -7.75
CA LYS A 49 8.22 18.91 -7.54
C LYS A 49 7.64 18.78 -6.14
N SER A 50 7.70 17.59 -5.56
CA SER A 50 7.21 17.34 -4.19
C SER A 50 8.23 17.70 -3.11
N SER A 51 9.52 17.84 -3.44
CA SER A 51 10.64 17.95 -2.49
C SER A 51 10.69 16.79 -1.49
N MET A 52 10.14 15.63 -1.87
CA MET A 52 9.90 14.52 -0.95
C MET A 52 11.21 13.93 -0.43
N MET A 53 12.25 13.85 -1.28
CA MET A 53 13.54 13.25 -0.87
C MET A 53 14.28 14.13 0.14
N ALA A 54 14.31 15.44 -0.07
CA ALA A 54 14.90 16.40 0.86
C ALA A 54 14.21 16.34 2.23
N ARG A 55 12.87 16.38 2.24
CA ARG A 55 12.07 16.25 3.47
C ARG A 55 12.26 14.91 4.17
N LEU A 56 12.40 13.81 3.42
CA LEU A 56 12.68 12.51 4.00
C LEU A 56 14.08 12.47 4.63
N ALA A 57 15.07 13.11 4.00
CA ALA A 57 16.41 13.20 4.54
C ALA A 57 16.48 13.98 5.87
N GLU A 58 15.61 14.99 6.06
CA GLU A 58 15.49 15.74 7.32
C GLU A 58 15.04 14.87 8.50
N CYS A 59 14.43 13.72 8.25
CA CYS A 59 14.06 12.74 9.28
C CYS A 59 15.26 11.89 9.77
N PHE A 60 16.47 12.17 9.27
CA PHE A 60 17.67 11.41 9.62
C PHE A 60 18.71 12.27 10.31
N ILE A 61 19.37 11.70 11.30
CA ILE A 61 20.52 12.29 11.97
C ILE A 61 21.77 11.72 11.34
N ASP A 62 22.60 12.58 10.73
CA ASP A 62 23.86 12.20 10.12
C ASP A 62 25.04 12.73 10.95
N THR A 63 25.78 11.83 11.59
CA THR A 63 26.97 12.16 12.41
C THR A 63 28.29 11.86 11.69
N ARG A 64 28.23 11.66 10.36
CA ARG A 64 29.45 11.52 9.55
C ARG A 64 30.23 12.85 9.51
N ASP A 65 31.54 12.75 9.37
CA ASP A 65 32.38 13.94 9.15
C ASP A 65 32.07 14.54 7.76
N PRO A 66 31.59 15.79 7.68
CA PRO A 66 31.19 16.41 6.41
C PRO A 66 32.28 16.40 5.32
N ARG A 67 33.55 16.38 5.71
CA ARG A 67 34.69 16.37 4.78
C ARG A 67 34.82 15.09 3.97
N TYR A 68 34.19 13.99 4.45
CA TYR A 68 34.27 12.65 3.84
C TYR A 68 32.92 12.13 3.36
N ILE A 69 31.89 13.00 3.31
CA ILE A 69 30.58 12.62 2.79
C ILE A 69 30.59 12.76 1.27
N GLU A 70 30.66 11.63 0.56
CA GLU A 70 30.47 11.61 -0.90
C GLU A 70 28.98 11.56 -1.30
N PHE A 71 28.14 10.92 -0.48
CA PHE A 71 26.69 10.80 -0.72
C PHE A 71 25.94 11.35 0.49
N PRO A 72 25.30 12.53 0.36
CA PRO A 72 24.35 13.05 1.34
C PRO A 72 23.22 12.06 1.62
N VAL A 73 22.57 12.17 2.78
CA VAL A 73 21.43 11.30 3.14
C VAL A 73 20.33 11.41 2.10
N GLU A 74 20.07 12.60 1.56
CA GLU A 74 19.08 12.82 0.50
C GLU A 74 19.35 11.95 -0.73
N HIS A 75 20.61 11.87 -1.21
CA HIS A 75 20.96 11.01 -2.34
C HIS A 75 20.81 9.52 -2.00
N LEU A 76 21.14 9.11 -0.77
CA LEU A 76 20.94 7.72 -0.33
C LEU A 76 19.46 7.35 -0.27
N MET A 77 18.61 8.26 0.24
CA MET A 77 17.15 8.08 0.25
C MET A 77 16.60 8.02 -1.17
N ALA A 78 16.99 8.96 -2.03
CA ALA A 78 16.57 8.96 -3.43
C ALA A 78 17.01 7.67 -4.14
N GLN A 79 18.24 7.19 -3.89
CA GLN A 79 18.74 5.97 -4.49
C GLN A 79 17.91 4.73 -4.09
N ARG A 80 17.45 4.66 -2.84
CA ARG A 80 16.60 3.56 -2.38
C ARG A 80 15.17 3.69 -2.90
N VAL A 81 14.53 4.85 -2.72
CA VAL A 81 13.13 5.08 -3.11
C VAL A 81 12.96 4.96 -4.62
N VAL A 82 13.82 5.62 -5.41
CA VAL A 82 13.80 5.55 -6.88
C VAL A 82 14.17 4.14 -7.35
N GLY A 83 15.14 3.48 -6.72
CA GLY A 83 15.51 2.10 -7.00
C GLY A 83 14.33 1.15 -6.84
N ILE A 84 13.61 1.22 -5.71
CA ILE A 84 12.39 0.42 -5.46
C ILE A 84 11.31 0.73 -6.52
N ALA A 85 11.05 1.99 -6.81
CA ALA A 85 10.09 2.40 -7.84
C ALA A 85 10.47 1.85 -9.22
N MET A 86 11.76 1.77 -9.53
CA MET A 86 12.29 1.15 -10.75
C MET A 86 12.32 -0.39 -10.74
N GLY A 87 11.99 -1.04 -9.61
CA GLY A 87 11.93 -2.49 -9.49
C GLY A 87 13.20 -3.15 -8.96
N TYR A 88 14.06 -2.42 -8.28
CA TYR A 88 15.27 -2.90 -7.64
C TYR A 88 15.08 -2.96 -6.11
N GLU A 89 14.72 -4.13 -5.64
CA GLU A 89 14.37 -4.33 -4.22
C GLU A 89 15.58 -4.53 -3.32
N ASP A 90 16.60 -5.25 -3.82
CA ASP A 90 17.73 -5.71 -3.03
C ASP A 90 18.88 -4.70 -3.07
N LEU A 91 19.57 -4.58 -1.93
CA LEU A 91 20.80 -3.78 -1.85
C LEU A 91 21.90 -4.28 -2.79
N ASN A 92 21.91 -5.57 -3.14
CA ASN A 92 22.88 -6.13 -4.09
C ASN A 92 22.71 -5.57 -5.50
N ASP A 93 21.49 -5.18 -5.90
CA ASP A 93 21.24 -4.55 -7.19
C ASP A 93 22.05 -3.26 -7.36
N HIS A 94 22.28 -2.55 -6.26
CA HIS A 94 23.02 -1.30 -6.26
C HIS A 94 24.50 -1.44 -6.60
N GLU A 95 25.09 -2.64 -6.53
CA GLU A 95 26.45 -2.88 -7.04
C GLU A 95 26.54 -2.76 -8.57
N ARG A 96 25.40 -2.95 -9.28
CA ARG A 96 25.30 -2.73 -10.71
C ARG A 96 24.72 -1.35 -11.03
N LEU A 97 23.70 -0.92 -10.29
CA LEU A 97 23.05 0.38 -10.49
C LEU A 97 24.02 1.55 -10.32
N ARG A 98 25.10 1.40 -9.51
CA ARG A 98 26.10 2.45 -9.31
C ARG A 98 26.85 2.85 -10.58
N TYR A 99 26.73 2.08 -11.68
CA TYR A 99 27.26 2.40 -13.00
C TYR A 99 26.21 2.99 -13.95
N ASP A 100 24.95 3.09 -13.54
CA ASP A 100 23.87 3.61 -14.40
C ASP A 100 23.74 5.13 -14.24
N PRO A 101 24.14 5.93 -15.24
CA PRO A 101 24.13 7.39 -15.14
C PRO A 101 22.73 7.99 -15.15
N VAL A 102 21.72 7.30 -15.70
CA VAL A 102 20.33 7.75 -15.66
C VAL A 102 19.78 7.61 -14.23
N VAL A 103 20.07 6.48 -13.56
CA VAL A 103 19.69 6.30 -12.15
C VAL A 103 20.41 7.31 -11.28
N ALA A 104 21.71 7.58 -11.52
CA ALA A 104 22.46 8.60 -10.79
C ALA A 104 21.80 9.98 -10.90
N MET A 105 21.39 10.39 -12.09
CA MET A 105 20.67 11.63 -12.33
C MET A 105 19.32 11.64 -11.60
N CYS A 106 18.58 10.53 -11.62
CA CYS A 106 17.29 10.41 -10.92
C CYS A 106 17.44 10.52 -9.39
N CYS A 107 18.62 10.24 -8.87
CA CYS A 107 18.96 10.36 -7.45
C CYS A 107 19.58 11.72 -7.06
N GLY A 108 19.61 12.67 -7.98
CA GLY A 108 20.15 14.01 -7.73
C GLY A 108 21.68 14.12 -7.77
N ASN A 109 22.39 13.06 -8.21
CA ASN A 109 23.84 13.12 -8.31
C ASN A 109 24.26 13.90 -9.57
N GLU A 110 25.13 14.92 -9.41
CA GLU A 110 25.66 15.73 -10.49
C GLU A 110 26.82 15.05 -11.24
N ASP A 111 27.61 14.26 -10.52
CA ASP A 111 28.68 13.44 -11.12
C ASP A 111 28.07 12.11 -11.66
N LEU A 112 27.47 12.20 -12.83
CA LEU A 112 26.74 11.09 -13.44
C LEU A 112 27.63 9.92 -13.87
N LEU A 113 28.93 10.14 -14.01
CA LEU A 113 29.89 9.14 -14.45
C LEU A 113 30.81 8.66 -13.31
N GLY A 114 30.72 9.28 -12.12
CA GLY A 114 31.56 8.94 -10.98
C GLY A 114 33.02 9.29 -11.17
N GLU A 115 33.31 10.35 -11.94
CA GLU A 115 34.69 10.75 -12.27
C GLU A 115 35.41 11.43 -11.11
N THR A 116 34.63 12.08 -10.20
CA THR A 116 35.16 12.88 -9.08
C THR A 116 35.26 12.11 -7.76
N ARG A 117 35.08 10.77 -7.78
CA ARG A 117 35.14 9.93 -6.58
C ARG A 117 36.50 9.99 -5.89
N HIS A 118 36.50 10.13 -4.56
CA HIS A 118 37.74 10.20 -3.76
C HIS A 118 38.57 8.93 -3.85
N ASP A 119 37.94 7.74 -3.75
CA ASP A 119 38.64 6.47 -3.90
C ASP A 119 38.82 6.15 -5.39
N PRO A 120 40.07 6.00 -5.87
CA PRO A 120 40.35 5.61 -7.24
C PRO A 120 39.66 4.30 -7.68
N ASN A 121 39.46 3.37 -6.73
CA ASN A 121 38.75 2.10 -7.01
C ASN A 121 37.25 2.29 -7.21
N ASP A 122 36.71 3.45 -6.81
CA ASP A 122 35.30 3.80 -6.98
C ASP A 122 35.06 4.76 -8.15
N GLN A 123 36.10 5.19 -8.84
CA GLN A 123 35.95 5.96 -10.10
C GLN A 123 35.16 5.16 -11.13
N GLY A 124 34.27 5.84 -11.85
CA GLY A 124 33.30 5.23 -12.76
C GLY A 124 32.03 4.73 -12.09
N LYS A 125 31.85 4.95 -10.77
CA LYS A 125 30.70 4.51 -9.99
C LYS A 125 29.98 5.72 -9.42
N ALA A 126 28.98 6.18 -10.13
CA ALA A 126 28.27 7.43 -9.80
C ALA A 126 27.41 7.35 -8.53
N LEU A 127 26.99 6.17 -8.08
CA LEU A 127 26.10 5.98 -6.94
C LEU A 127 26.77 5.23 -5.79
N ALA A 128 26.14 5.31 -4.61
CA ALA A 128 26.57 4.57 -3.43
C ALA A 128 26.49 3.05 -3.64
N GLY A 129 27.48 2.30 -3.18
CA GLY A 129 27.46 0.85 -3.17
C GLY A 129 26.59 0.29 -2.04
N LYS A 130 26.27 -1.01 -2.13
CA LYS A 130 25.45 -1.72 -1.14
C LYS A 130 25.92 -1.53 0.30
N SER A 131 27.22 -1.47 0.55
CA SER A 131 27.76 -1.32 1.91
C SER A 131 27.38 0.02 2.55
N THR A 132 27.35 1.11 1.78
CA THR A 132 26.94 2.43 2.25
C THR A 132 25.44 2.46 2.54
N LEU A 133 24.63 1.93 1.63
CA LEU A 133 23.18 1.82 1.80
C LEU A 133 22.82 0.90 2.97
N ASN A 134 23.50 -0.23 3.12
CA ASN A 134 23.29 -1.15 4.23
C ASN A 134 23.61 -0.51 5.59
N ARG A 135 24.66 0.29 5.69
CA ARG A 135 24.98 1.04 6.92
C ARG A 135 23.86 2.01 7.28
N MET A 136 23.25 2.65 6.33
CA MET A 136 22.10 3.54 6.54
C MET A 136 20.88 2.75 7.00
N GLU A 137 20.52 1.66 6.32
CA GLU A 137 19.33 0.87 6.66
C GLU A 137 19.46 0.14 8.01
N LEU A 138 20.63 -0.35 8.37
CA LEU A 138 20.86 -1.09 9.62
C LEU A 138 21.10 -0.18 10.84
N SER A 139 21.20 1.13 10.67
CA SER A 139 21.46 2.06 11.77
C SER A 139 20.22 2.74 12.32
N ALA A 140 19.04 2.26 11.96
CA ALA A 140 17.77 2.89 12.31
C ALA A 140 17.63 3.32 13.78
N ASN A 141 18.30 2.64 14.73
CA ASN A 141 18.17 2.96 16.17
C ASN A 141 19.51 3.21 16.89
N ALA A 142 20.64 3.26 16.19
CA ALA A 142 21.93 3.28 16.89
C ALA A 142 22.75 4.51 16.50
N THR A 143 22.86 5.41 17.42
CA THR A 143 23.57 6.68 17.25
C THR A 143 25.08 6.60 17.50
N ASP A 144 25.63 5.49 17.98
CA ASP A 144 26.95 5.55 18.59
C ASP A 144 27.87 4.34 18.34
N THR A 145 28.00 3.93 17.10
CA THR A 145 29.04 2.97 16.75
C THR A 145 29.94 3.53 15.65
N ARG A 146 31.20 3.03 15.59
CA ARG A 146 32.18 3.38 14.56
C ARG A 146 31.59 3.30 13.13
N TYR A 147 30.60 2.44 12.89
CA TYR A 147 30.05 2.13 11.57
C TYR A 147 28.64 2.66 11.33
N LYS A 148 27.90 3.00 12.39
CA LYS A 148 26.49 3.41 12.32
C LYS A 148 26.39 4.89 12.68
N LYS A 149 26.51 5.75 11.68
CA LYS A 149 26.56 7.19 11.84
C LYS A 149 25.34 7.93 11.27
N ILE A 150 24.42 7.20 10.66
CA ILE A 150 23.16 7.73 10.15
C ILE A 150 22.05 7.06 10.94
N ALA A 151 21.23 7.80 11.64
CA ALA A 151 20.10 7.27 12.41
C ALA A 151 18.79 7.79 11.83
N CYS A 152 17.76 6.94 11.80
CA CYS A 152 16.41 7.29 11.36
C CYS A 152 15.55 7.66 12.57
N ASP A 153 14.90 8.81 12.53
CA ASP A 153 13.78 9.12 13.43
C ASP A 153 12.48 8.57 12.82
N SER A 154 12.10 7.35 13.22
CA SER A 154 10.89 6.69 12.72
C SER A 154 9.61 7.50 12.97
N LYS A 155 9.56 8.27 14.06
CA LYS A 155 8.41 9.13 14.36
C LYS A 155 8.33 10.29 13.38
N ALA A 156 9.45 10.95 13.11
CA ALA A 156 9.52 12.01 12.10
C ALA A 156 9.13 11.49 10.71
N VAL A 157 9.56 10.27 10.34
CA VAL A 157 9.17 9.65 9.07
C VAL A 157 7.67 9.37 9.01
N SER A 158 7.05 8.86 10.09
CA SER A 158 5.60 8.66 10.16
C SER A 158 4.83 9.97 10.03
N GLU A 159 5.26 11.02 10.73
CA GLU A 159 4.66 12.35 10.65
C GLU A 159 4.79 12.93 9.23
N LEU A 160 5.95 12.77 8.60
CA LEU A 160 6.17 13.16 7.21
C LEU A 160 5.26 12.40 6.24
N LEU A 161 5.11 11.07 6.41
CA LEU A 161 4.22 10.26 5.58
C LEU A 161 2.78 10.76 5.63
N ILE A 162 2.28 11.07 6.84
CA ILE A 162 0.95 11.66 7.01
C ILE A 162 0.87 13.02 6.30
N GLU A 163 1.85 13.90 6.49
CA GLU A 163 1.86 15.22 5.87
C GLU A 163 1.88 15.14 4.34
N GLU A 164 2.73 14.27 3.79
CA GLU A 164 2.81 14.04 2.34
C GLU A 164 1.50 13.47 1.78
N GLY A 165 0.90 12.52 2.49
CA GLY A 165 -0.40 11.97 2.12
C GLY A 165 -1.49 13.03 2.17
N VAL A 166 -1.60 13.77 3.27
CA VAL A 166 -2.60 14.83 3.45
C VAL A 166 -2.44 15.95 2.40
N ARG A 167 -1.21 16.30 1.99
CA ARG A 167 -0.97 17.27 0.89
C ARG A 167 -1.60 16.84 -0.43
N ARG A 168 -1.70 15.56 -0.71
CA ARG A 168 -2.25 14.96 -1.93
C ARG A 168 -3.77 14.85 -1.95
N ILE A 169 -4.43 15.03 -0.81
CA ILE A 169 -5.89 15.07 -0.75
C ILE A 169 -6.39 16.40 -1.35
N ALA A 170 -7.38 16.32 -2.22
CA ALA A 170 -7.92 17.49 -2.93
C ALA A 170 -8.42 18.56 -1.95
N ARG A 171 -8.00 19.82 -2.16
CA ARG A 171 -8.33 20.95 -1.25
C ARG A 171 -9.82 21.21 -1.06
N LYS A 172 -10.65 20.77 -2.02
CA LYS A 172 -12.12 20.95 -1.97
C LYS A 172 -12.84 19.80 -1.28
N SER A 173 -12.11 18.81 -0.76
CA SER A 173 -12.72 17.64 -0.09
C SER A 173 -13.50 18.07 1.13
N LYS A 174 -14.76 17.66 1.18
CA LYS A 174 -15.68 17.87 2.32
C LYS A 174 -15.74 16.65 3.24
N VAL A 175 -15.47 15.48 2.67
CA VAL A 175 -15.43 14.19 3.33
C VAL A 175 -14.12 13.49 2.95
N VAL A 176 -13.46 12.88 3.92
CA VAL A 176 -12.27 12.04 3.75
C VAL A 176 -12.57 10.69 4.37
N VAL A 177 -12.43 9.63 3.59
CA VAL A 177 -12.53 8.25 4.05
C VAL A 177 -11.13 7.71 4.28
N ILE A 178 -10.89 7.16 5.46
CA ILE A 178 -9.62 6.54 5.84
C ILE A 178 -9.87 5.05 6.02
N ASP A 179 -9.31 4.25 5.14
CA ASP A 179 -9.33 2.81 5.24
C ASP A 179 -8.16 2.33 6.10
N PHE A 180 -8.46 1.49 7.10
CA PHE A 180 -7.46 0.77 7.88
C PHE A 180 -7.52 -0.72 7.56
N ASP A 181 -6.35 -1.31 7.40
CA ASP A 181 -6.21 -2.76 7.24
C ASP A 181 -4.87 -3.24 7.78
N ALA A 182 -4.81 -4.50 8.15
CA ALA A 182 -3.60 -5.19 8.57
C ALA A 182 -3.48 -6.48 7.77
N THR A 183 -2.31 -6.73 7.23
CA THR A 183 -2.02 -7.94 6.45
C THR A 183 -0.81 -8.64 7.02
N ASP A 184 -0.60 -9.90 6.66
CA ASP A 184 0.61 -10.61 7.04
C ASP A 184 1.78 -10.26 6.13
N ASP A 185 2.97 -10.35 6.71
CA ASP A 185 4.24 -10.20 6.04
C ASP A 185 5.14 -11.39 6.43
N PRO A 186 5.22 -12.44 5.60
CA PRO A 186 5.86 -13.70 5.94
C PRO A 186 7.35 -13.57 6.24
N LEU A 187 7.81 -14.23 7.30
CA LEU A 187 9.19 -14.23 7.75
C LEU A 187 9.85 -15.60 7.56
N HIS A 188 11.03 -15.60 6.95
CA HIS A 188 11.78 -16.83 6.64
C HIS A 188 13.02 -17.03 7.50
N GLY A 189 13.31 -16.11 8.43
CA GLY A 189 14.49 -16.13 9.27
C GLY A 189 14.18 -15.91 10.76
N ASN A 190 15.22 -15.56 11.52
CA ASN A 190 15.14 -15.26 12.95
C ASN A 190 15.09 -13.75 13.20
N GLN A 191 14.19 -13.05 12.51
CA GLN A 191 14.00 -11.62 12.69
C GLN A 191 13.51 -11.31 14.10
N GLU A 192 13.92 -10.15 14.62
CA GLU A 192 13.46 -9.61 15.89
C GLU A 192 11.94 -9.51 15.92
N GLU A 193 11.32 -9.82 17.06
CA GLU A 193 9.86 -9.77 17.29
C GLU A 193 9.00 -10.63 16.35
N ARG A 194 9.60 -11.58 15.62
CA ARG A 194 8.82 -12.54 14.85
C ARG A 194 7.89 -13.34 15.76
N PHE A 195 6.67 -13.58 15.31
CA PHE A 195 5.69 -14.36 16.05
C PHE A 195 4.96 -15.32 15.12
N PHE A 196 4.57 -16.51 15.62
CA PHE A 196 3.76 -17.47 14.86
C PHE A 196 2.30 -17.06 14.96
N ASN A 197 1.73 -16.60 13.85
CA ASN A 197 0.34 -16.21 13.80
C ASN A 197 -0.56 -17.42 13.46
N GLY A 198 -1.47 -17.77 14.38
CA GLY A 198 -2.36 -18.94 14.20
C GLY A 198 -3.39 -18.78 13.09
N TYR A 199 -3.76 -17.58 12.72
CA TYR A 199 -4.69 -17.28 11.62
C TYR A 199 -4.02 -17.51 10.26
N TYR A 200 -2.82 -16.97 10.08
CA TYR A 200 -2.03 -17.11 8.84
C TYR A 200 -1.24 -18.42 8.78
N ARG A 201 -1.03 -19.12 9.91
CA ARG A 201 -0.30 -20.39 10.04
C ARG A 201 1.18 -20.35 9.69
N HIS A 202 1.82 -19.21 9.86
CA HIS A 202 3.26 -19.04 9.69
C HIS A 202 3.81 -17.93 10.59
N TYR A 203 5.14 -17.83 10.66
CA TYR A 203 5.80 -16.69 11.29
C TYR A 203 5.70 -15.48 10.38
N CYS A 204 5.22 -14.36 10.91
CA CYS A 204 5.06 -13.13 10.14
C CYS A 204 5.15 -11.89 11.04
N TYR A 205 5.33 -10.74 10.40
CA TYR A 205 4.89 -9.47 10.93
C TYR A 205 3.44 -9.20 10.54
N LEU A 206 2.85 -8.19 11.17
CA LEU A 206 1.47 -7.75 10.90
C LEU A 206 1.45 -6.23 10.67
N PRO A 207 1.95 -5.73 9.52
CA PRO A 207 1.94 -4.32 9.23
C PRO A 207 0.52 -3.74 9.24
N LEU A 208 0.40 -2.55 9.85
CA LEU A 208 -0.81 -1.72 9.85
C LEU A 208 -0.69 -0.66 8.77
N TYR A 209 -1.69 -0.58 7.92
CA TYR A 209 -1.78 0.43 6.88
C TYR A 209 -3.00 1.32 7.07
N ALA A 210 -2.86 2.60 6.67
CA ALA A 210 -3.99 3.49 6.48
C ALA A 210 -3.88 4.19 5.12
N PHE A 211 -5.00 4.23 4.39
CA PHE A 211 -5.09 4.88 3.08
C PHE A 211 -6.29 5.82 3.00
N CYS A 212 -6.16 6.87 2.20
CA CYS A 212 -7.29 7.65 1.70
C CYS A 212 -7.39 7.42 0.19
N GLY A 213 -8.27 6.49 -0.21
CA GLY A 213 -8.29 5.99 -1.58
C GLY A 213 -6.99 5.27 -1.94
N ASP A 214 -6.18 5.86 -2.81
CA ASP A 214 -4.85 5.34 -3.17
C ASP A 214 -3.68 6.08 -2.50
N ILE A 215 -3.98 7.02 -1.61
CA ILE A 215 -2.98 7.83 -0.90
C ILE A 215 -2.61 7.13 0.41
N PRO A 216 -1.37 6.66 0.61
CA PRO A 216 -0.93 6.12 1.88
C PRO A 216 -0.82 7.24 2.93
N LEU A 217 -1.33 6.98 4.12
CA LEU A 217 -1.29 7.89 5.28
C LEU A 217 -0.53 7.30 6.46
N TRP A 218 -0.43 5.97 6.54
CA TRP A 218 0.25 5.24 7.61
C TRP A 218 0.76 3.90 7.10
N SER A 219 1.96 3.52 7.53
CA SER A 219 2.49 2.18 7.36
C SER A 219 3.42 1.85 8.53
N GLU A 220 3.01 0.92 9.37
CA GLU A 220 3.70 0.54 10.60
C GLU A 220 3.89 -0.97 10.65
N LEU A 221 5.13 -1.39 10.79
CA LEU A 221 5.46 -2.78 10.99
C LEU A 221 5.26 -3.17 12.46
N ARG A 222 4.56 -4.28 12.71
CA ARG A 222 4.24 -4.75 14.05
C ARG A 222 4.51 -6.24 14.17
N SER A 223 4.79 -6.72 15.36
CA SER A 223 4.76 -8.15 15.65
C SER A 223 3.37 -8.72 15.39
N SER A 224 3.28 -9.91 14.83
CA SER A 224 1.97 -10.56 14.63
C SER A 224 1.38 -11.19 15.89
N GLY A 225 2.04 -11.05 17.04
CA GLY A 225 1.53 -11.44 18.36
C GLY A 225 0.59 -10.42 19.00
N VAL A 226 0.38 -9.25 18.39
CA VAL A 226 -0.50 -8.19 18.90
C VAL A 226 -1.92 -8.29 18.32
N ASP A 227 -2.86 -7.56 18.93
CA ASP A 227 -4.22 -7.42 18.37
C ASP A 227 -4.16 -6.73 16.99
N GLY A 228 -4.95 -7.20 16.02
CA GLY A 228 -4.97 -6.61 14.68
C GLY A 228 -5.29 -5.10 14.65
N ALA A 229 -6.02 -4.61 15.65
CA ALA A 229 -6.35 -3.18 15.80
C ALA A 229 -5.34 -2.39 16.65
N GLU A 230 -4.30 -3.02 17.19
CA GLU A 230 -3.25 -2.34 17.96
C GLU A 230 -2.63 -1.20 17.15
N GLY A 231 -2.32 -0.05 17.75
CA GLY A 231 -1.76 1.13 17.09
C GLY A 231 -2.75 1.95 16.23
N THR A 232 -3.95 1.41 15.91
CA THR A 232 -4.93 2.11 15.07
C THR A 232 -5.38 3.45 15.63
N LEU A 233 -5.58 3.53 16.96
CA LEU A 233 -6.01 4.77 17.62
C LEU A 233 -4.95 5.85 17.49
N GLU A 234 -3.70 5.53 17.75
CA GLU A 234 -2.57 6.46 17.64
C GLU A 234 -2.39 6.97 16.20
N ALA A 235 -2.44 6.05 15.23
CA ALA A 235 -2.41 6.38 13.81
C ALA A 235 -3.56 7.31 13.41
N LEU A 236 -4.80 6.97 13.80
CA LEU A 236 -6.00 7.75 13.51
C LEU A 236 -5.92 9.15 14.14
N GLN A 237 -5.48 9.26 15.39
CA GLN A 237 -5.30 10.54 16.09
C GLN A 237 -4.33 11.45 15.34
N SER A 238 -3.20 10.91 14.90
CA SER A 238 -2.17 11.63 14.15
C SER A 238 -2.70 12.09 12.80
N ILE A 239 -3.41 11.22 12.08
CA ILE A 239 -4.02 11.54 10.78
C ILE A 239 -5.11 12.60 10.94
N VAL A 240 -6.02 12.45 11.93
CA VAL A 240 -7.08 13.44 12.20
C VAL A 240 -6.49 14.79 12.54
N LYS A 241 -5.44 14.86 13.36
CA LYS A 241 -4.72 16.09 13.68
C LYS A 241 -4.18 16.79 12.43
N ALA A 242 -3.53 16.05 11.54
CA ALA A 242 -2.99 16.59 10.29
C ALA A 242 -4.09 17.06 9.32
N LEU A 243 -5.16 16.28 9.18
CA LEU A 243 -6.33 16.66 8.38
C LEU A 243 -7.00 17.93 8.93
N ARG A 244 -7.15 18.05 10.26
CA ARG A 244 -7.72 19.25 10.90
C ARG A 244 -6.83 20.48 10.70
N LYS A 245 -5.50 20.31 10.72
CA LYS A 245 -4.55 21.39 10.43
C LYS A 245 -4.73 21.94 9.01
N ARG A 246 -4.97 21.07 8.02
CA ARG A 246 -5.08 21.47 6.60
C ARG A 246 -6.48 21.94 6.20
N PHE A 247 -7.53 21.22 6.64
CA PHE A 247 -8.91 21.41 6.15
C PHE A 247 -9.84 22.08 7.17
N GLY A 248 -9.36 22.27 8.40
CA GLY A 248 -10.17 22.84 9.48
C GLY A 248 -11.17 21.83 10.08
N LYS A 249 -11.99 22.33 11.04
CA LYS A 249 -12.91 21.50 11.83
C LYS A 249 -14.16 21.06 11.07
N GLN A 250 -14.42 21.64 9.87
CA GLN A 250 -15.60 21.33 9.08
C GLN A 250 -15.46 20.05 8.23
N LEU A 251 -14.24 19.58 8.03
CA LEU A 251 -14.00 18.32 7.32
C LEU A 251 -14.65 17.16 8.07
N ARG A 252 -15.40 16.31 7.37
CA ARG A 252 -15.84 15.01 7.88
C ARG A 252 -14.80 13.95 7.58
N ILE A 253 -14.56 13.12 8.57
CA ILE A 253 -13.58 12.04 8.49
C ILE A 253 -14.32 10.75 8.82
N ILE A 254 -14.23 9.76 7.96
CA ILE A 254 -14.89 8.47 8.16
C ILE A 254 -13.83 7.38 8.17
N LEU A 255 -13.68 6.69 9.30
CA LEU A 255 -12.88 5.47 9.37
C LEU A 255 -13.67 4.33 8.76
N ARG A 256 -13.04 3.56 7.86
CA ARG A 256 -13.60 2.34 7.29
C ARG A 256 -12.60 1.19 7.48
N ALA A 257 -13.06 0.07 8.07
CA ALA A 257 -12.21 -1.05 8.38
C ALA A 257 -13.00 -2.38 8.46
N ASP A 258 -12.31 -3.49 8.50
CA ASP A 258 -12.92 -4.79 8.67
C ASP A 258 -13.30 -5.10 10.14
N GLY A 259 -13.81 -6.32 10.40
CA GLY A 259 -14.22 -6.75 11.74
C GLY A 259 -13.08 -6.89 12.74
N GLY A 260 -11.84 -6.96 12.30
CA GLY A 260 -10.66 -6.95 13.13
C GLY A 260 -10.46 -5.65 13.90
N PHE A 261 -11.01 -4.55 13.39
CA PHE A 261 -10.92 -3.21 13.98
C PHE A 261 -12.13 -2.83 14.83
N CYS A 262 -13.12 -3.70 14.98
CA CYS A 262 -14.31 -3.43 15.80
C CYS A 262 -13.98 -3.52 17.30
N ARG A 263 -13.37 -2.48 17.84
CA ARG A 263 -12.98 -2.37 19.26
C ARG A 263 -13.67 -1.18 19.91
N ASP A 264 -14.24 -1.40 21.11
CA ASP A 264 -15.02 -0.39 21.83
C ASP A 264 -14.21 0.89 22.07
N TRP A 265 -12.97 0.76 22.53
CA TRP A 265 -12.08 1.90 22.80
C TRP A 265 -11.83 2.77 21.55
N LEU A 266 -11.77 2.17 20.35
CA LEU A 266 -11.61 2.88 19.09
C LEU A 266 -12.90 3.61 18.70
N LEU A 267 -14.03 2.90 18.76
CA LEU A 267 -15.34 3.45 18.43
C LEU A 267 -15.74 4.58 19.40
N ASP A 268 -15.54 4.40 20.70
CA ASP A 268 -15.81 5.43 21.73
C ASP A 268 -14.98 6.70 21.50
N TRP A 269 -13.70 6.54 21.15
CA TRP A 269 -12.88 7.70 20.83
C TRP A 269 -13.42 8.43 19.58
N ILE A 270 -13.77 7.72 18.53
CA ILE A 270 -14.32 8.32 17.31
C ILE A 270 -15.61 9.08 17.63
N GLU A 271 -16.54 8.46 18.37
CA GLU A 271 -17.82 9.05 18.78
C GLU A 271 -17.64 10.29 19.69
N SER A 272 -16.51 10.41 20.36
CA SER A 272 -16.15 11.60 21.13
C SER A 272 -15.61 12.76 20.29
N GLN A 273 -15.22 12.51 19.03
CA GLN A 273 -14.62 13.52 18.16
C GLN A 273 -15.67 14.17 17.25
N PRO A 274 -15.71 15.50 17.16
CA PRO A 274 -16.67 16.15 16.27
C PRO A 274 -16.39 15.83 14.80
N ARG A 275 -17.43 15.38 14.08
CA ARG A 275 -17.37 15.07 12.66
C ARG A 275 -16.33 14.00 12.26
N VAL A 276 -16.06 13.08 13.16
CA VAL A 276 -15.33 11.86 12.89
C VAL A 276 -16.30 10.70 13.07
N HIS A 277 -16.40 9.85 12.08
CA HIS A 277 -17.37 8.77 11.98
C HIS A 277 -16.68 7.46 11.63
N TYR A 278 -17.43 6.36 11.68
CA TYR A 278 -16.92 5.06 11.28
C TYR A 278 -17.95 4.19 10.57
N VAL A 279 -17.45 3.30 9.74
CA VAL A 279 -18.16 2.15 9.17
C VAL A 279 -17.23 0.94 9.25
N VAL A 280 -17.48 0.06 10.20
CA VAL A 280 -16.58 -1.05 10.53
C VAL A 280 -17.32 -2.37 10.47
N GLY A 281 -16.68 -3.41 9.92
CA GLY A 281 -17.20 -4.76 9.97
C GLY A 281 -17.38 -5.23 11.42
N ILE A 282 -18.36 -6.08 11.67
CA ILE A 282 -18.51 -6.74 12.98
C ILE A 282 -18.56 -8.25 12.80
N PRO A 283 -17.78 -9.03 13.56
CA PRO A 283 -17.84 -10.50 13.51
C PRO A 283 -19.24 -11.01 13.86
N LYS A 284 -19.76 -11.92 13.03
CA LYS A 284 -21.05 -12.56 13.26
C LYS A 284 -21.05 -13.34 14.59
N ASN A 285 -22.16 -13.24 15.31
CA ASN A 285 -22.43 -14.04 16.51
C ASN A 285 -23.91 -14.42 16.58
N GLU A 286 -24.28 -15.37 17.46
CA GLU A 286 -25.62 -15.91 17.49
C GLU A 286 -26.69 -14.86 17.85
N ARG A 287 -26.36 -13.86 18.67
CA ARG A 287 -27.32 -12.77 19.01
C ARG A 287 -27.63 -11.88 17.80
N LEU A 288 -26.62 -11.53 17.03
CA LEU A 288 -26.79 -10.76 15.79
C LEU A 288 -27.55 -11.55 14.74
N LYS A 289 -27.24 -12.85 14.61
CA LYS A 289 -27.99 -13.74 13.71
C LYS A 289 -29.46 -13.78 14.10
N LYS A 290 -29.75 -13.99 15.40
CA LYS A 290 -31.13 -14.04 15.91
C LYS A 290 -31.89 -12.75 15.65
N GLN A 291 -31.24 -11.58 15.81
CA GLN A 291 -31.88 -10.30 15.50
C GLN A 291 -32.15 -10.12 14.00
N LEU A 292 -31.35 -10.73 13.12
CA LEU A 292 -31.49 -10.65 11.67
C LEU A 292 -32.38 -11.74 11.08
N GLU A 293 -32.84 -12.72 11.86
CA GLU A 293 -33.72 -13.83 11.41
C GLU A 293 -34.98 -13.34 10.69
N PRO A 294 -35.70 -12.32 11.15
CA PRO A 294 -36.88 -11.82 10.43
C PRO A 294 -36.56 -11.37 9.00
N THR A 295 -35.46 -10.65 8.82
CA THR A 295 -35.00 -10.23 7.50
C THR A 295 -34.59 -11.43 6.63
N TYR A 296 -33.95 -12.43 7.22
CA TYR A 296 -33.55 -13.64 6.50
C TYR A 296 -34.74 -14.51 6.11
N THR A 297 -35.76 -14.60 6.98
CA THR A 297 -37.03 -15.26 6.65
C THR A 297 -37.69 -14.60 5.42
N GLN A 298 -37.65 -13.28 5.36
CA GLN A 298 -38.15 -12.54 4.19
C GLN A 298 -37.33 -12.85 2.93
N VAL A 299 -36.00 -12.92 3.01
CA VAL A 299 -35.11 -13.35 1.90
C VAL A 299 -35.55 -14.70 1.36
N LEU A 300 -35.81 -15.67 2.24
CA LEU A 300 -36.21 -17.02 1.84
C LEU A 300 -37.60 -17.03 1.20
N LYS A 301 -38.56 -16.28 1.75
CA LYS A 301 -39.92 -16.18 1.18
C LYS A 301 -39.91 -15.52 -0.19
N GLU A 302 -39.15 -14.45 -0.40
CA GLU A 302 -39.00 -13.79 -1.70
C GLU A 302 -38.33 -14.72 -2.73
N ALA A 303 -37.35 -15.48 -2.31
CA ALA A 303 -36.58 -16.36 -3.19
C ALA A 303 -37.28 -17.68 -3.55
N LEU A 304 -38.05 -18.26 -2.63
CA LEU A 304 -38.74 -19.56 -2.79
C LEU A 304 -40.24 -19.43 -3.06
N GLY A 305 -40.83 -18.28 -2.83
CA GLY A 305 -42.27 -18.07 -2.71
C GLY A 305 -42.81 -18.59 -1.38
N GLU A 306 -44.01 -18.16 -0.99
CA GLU A 306 -44.62 -18.57 0.30
C GLU A 306 -44.81 -20.08 0.40
N THR A 307 -45.19 -20.76 -0.69
CA THR A 307 -45.38 -22.21 -0.72
C THR A 307 -44.05 -22.97 -0.56
N GLY A 308 -43.03 -22.57 -1.35
CA GLY A 308 -41.69 -23.20 -1.28
C GLY A 308 -41.01 -23.00 0.08
N PHE A 309 -41.23 -21.83 0.70
CA PHE A 309 -40.76 -21.56 2.05
C PHE A 309 -41.43 -22.48 3.08
N ALA A 310 -42.77 -22.63 3.03
CA ALA A 310 -43.53 -23.50 3.95
C ALA A 310 -43.14 -24.97 3.82
N GLU A 311 -42.89 -25.45 2.59
CA GLU A 311 -42.41 -26.83 2.34
C GLU A 311 -41.00 -27.06 2.95
N LEU A 312 -40.10 -26.07 2.76
CA LEU A 312 -38.75 -26.15 3.35
C LEU A 312 -38.79 -26.13 4.87
N GLU A 313 -39.58 -25.25 5.48
CA GLU A 313 -39.76 -25.14 6.93
C GLU A 313 -40.26 -26.43 7.52
N ALA A 314 -41.30 -27.04 6.90
CA ALA A 314 -41.85 -28.35 7.34
C ALA A 314 -40.82 -29.47 7.26
N LYS A 315 -40.01 -29.49 6.18
CA LYS A 315 -38.92 -30.45 6.01
C LYS A 315 -37.85 -30.30 7.07
N GLU A 316 -37.33 -29.10 7.29
CA GLU A 316 -36.26 -28.85 8.27
C GLU A 316 -36.74 -29.12 9.71
N LEU A 317 -37.99 -28.81 10.05
CA LEU A 317 -38.60 -29.17 11.34
C LEU A 317 -38.70 -30.71 11.50
N SER A 318 -39.08 -31.45 10.45
CA SER A 318 -39.12 -32.89 10.46
C SER A 318 -37.72 -33.52 10.68
N ASP A 319 -36.72 -32.98 9.96
CA ASP A 319 -35.32 -33.46 10.09
C ASP A 319 -34.76 -33.18 11.50
N MET A 320 -35.07 -32.05 12.10
CA MET A 320 -34.70 -31.73 13.49
C MET A 320 -35.31 -32.71 14.51
N LEU A 321 -36.56 -33.12 14.32
CA LEU A 321 -37.24 -34.11 15.19
C LEU A 321 -36.63 -35.49 15.07
N VAL A 322 -36.12 -35.88 13.92
CA VAL A 322 -35.47 -37.19 13.67
C VAL A 322 -34.05 -37.19 14.27
N GLU A 323 -33.26 -36.15 14.06
CA GLU A 323 -31.90 -36.02 14.60
C GLU A 323 -31.89 -35.94 16.13
N GLY A 324 -32.88 -35.33 16.78
CA GLY A 324 -33.01 -35.20 18.22
C GLY A 324 -33.19 -36.55 18.95
N LYS A 325 -33.65 -37.60 18.27
CA LYS A 325 -33.82 -38.94 18.85
C LYS A 325 -32.54 -39.79 18.89
N GLY A 326 -31.46 -39.33 18.21
CA GLY A 326 -30.19 -40.08 18.09
C GLY A 326 -28.98 -39.46 18.83
N ALA A 327 -29.11 -38.37 19.51
CA ALA A 327 -28.01 -37.61 20.08
C ALA A 327 -27.38 -38.28 21.31
N LYS A 328 -26.17 -38.82 21.17
CA LYS A 328 -25.28 -39.21 22.27
C LYS A 328 -24.84 -37.92 23.02
N LYS A 329 -24.87 -37.99 24.36
CA LYS A 329 -24.49 -37.01 25.37
C LYS A 329 -23.57 -35.84 24.89
N GLY A 330 -24.16 -34.74 24.49
CA GLY A 330 -23.60 -33.41 24.27
C GLY A 330 -24.80 -32.52 24.00
N LYS A 331 -24.85 -31.29 24.56
CA LYS A 331 -25.94 -30.36 24.21
C LYS A 331 -25.95 -30.18 22.70
N PRO A 332 -27.00 -30.60 21.98
CA PRO A 332 -27.09 -30.39 20.55
C PRO A 332 -27.06 -28.87 20.32
N LYS A 333 -26.24 -28.41 19.37
CA LYS A 333 -26.27 -27.04 18.91
C LYS A 333 -27.67 -26.82 18.29
N GLU A 334 -28.48 -25.96 18.87
CA GLU A 334 -29.78 -25.63 18.31
C GLU A 334 -29.57 -25.16 16.85
N LYS A 335 -30.09 -25.91 15.90
CA LYS A 335 -30.13 -25.50 14.48
C LYS A 335 -31.02 -24.26 14.38
N THR A 336 -30.51 -23.28 13.72
CA THR A 336 -31.24 -22.05 13.40
C THR A 336 -31.61 -22.02 11.93
N ILE A 337 -32.48 -21.11 11.52
CA ILE A 337 -32.84 -20.88 10.10
C ILE A 337 -31.61 -20.66 9.19
N TRP A 338 -30.49 -20.19 9.75
CA TRP A 338 -29.24 -19.99 9.05
C TRP A 338 -28.52 -21.29 8.66
N ASP A 339 -28.87 -22.39 9.30
CA ASP A 339 -28.26 -23.72 9.09
C ASP A 339 -29.07 -24.59 8.15
N TRP A 340 -30.20 -24.07 7.60
CA TRP A 340 -31.06 -24.80 6.67
C TRP A 340 -30.34 -25.07 5.35
N LYS A 341 -30.63 -26.22 4.75
CA LYS A 341 -30.09 -26.65 3.46
C LYS A 341 -30.96 -26.07 2.33
N LEU A 342 -30.39 -25.22 1.54
CA LEU A 342 -31.06 -24.51 0.45
C LEU A 342 -30.57 -25.03 -0.91
N PRO A 343 -31.31 -24.81 -1.99
CA PRO A 343 -30.83 -25.04 -3.35
C PRO A 343 -29.53 -24.26 -3.61
N GLU A 344 -28.55 -24.89 -4.25
CA GLU A 344 -27.23 -24.27 -4.47
C GLU A 344 -27.27 -23.08 -5.42
N ASP A 345 -28.22 -23.06 -6.32
CA ASP A 345 -28.49 -21.97 -7.28
C ASP A 345 -29.24 -20.79 -6.66
N LEU A 346 -29.77 -20.96 -5.42
CA LEU A 346 -30.50 -19.90 -4.75
C LEU A 346 -29.53 -18.78 -4.32
N SER A 347 -29.79 -17.57 -4.83
CA SER A 347 -29.05 -16.35 -4.48
C SER A 347 -30.04 -15.21 -4.28
N SER A 348 -30.10 -14.70 -3.06
CA SER A 348 -30.92 -13.53 -2.71
C SER A 348 -30.35 -12.86 -1.47
N GLU A 349 -30.62 -11.56 -1.32
CA GLU A 349 -30.14 -10.81 -0.15
C GLU A 349 -31.04 -9.60 0.16
N LEU A 350 -31.19 -9.32 1.45
CA LEU A 350 -31.84 -8.13 1.98
C LEU A 350 -30.98 -7.52 3.10
N PHE A 351 -31.27 -6.28 3.43
CA PHE A 351 -30.58 -5.54 4.47
C PHE A 351 -31.55 -5.17 5.60
N GLY A 352 -31.11 -5.40 6.84
CA GLY A 352 -31.87 -5.02 8.04
C GLY A 352 -31.07 -4.06 8.92
N GLU A 353 -31.74 -3.11 9.53
CA GLU A 353 -31.17 -2.25 10.54
C GLU A 353 -31.45 -2.79 11.94
N LEU A 354 -30.41 -2.84 12.76
CA LEU A 354 -30.43 -3.37 14.12
C LEU A 354 -29.86 -2.35 15.09
N ARG A 355 -30.31 -2.41 16.33
CA ARG A 355 -29.60 -1.81 17.46
C ARG A 355 -28.95 -2.92 18.26
N TYR A 356 -27.65 -2.81 18.48
CA TYR A 356 -26.88 -3.88 19.10
C TYR A 356 -25.89 -3.37 20.11
N ARG A 357 -25.76 -4.10 21.21
CA ARG A 357 -24.74 -3.94 22.23
C ARG A 357 -24.20 -5.31 22.60
N THR A 358 -22.87 -5.44 22.74
CA THR A 358 -22.26 -6.66 23.28
C THR A 358 -22.59 -6.80 24.78
N GLN A 359 -22.45 -8.00 25.34
CA GLN A 359 -22.78 -8.20 26.76
C GLN A 359 -21.82 -7.49 27.72
N LYS A 360 -20.51 -7.43 27.35
CA LYS A 360 -19.46 -6.97 28.27
C LYS A 360 -18.50 -5.94 27.67
N SER A 361 -18.28 -5.95 26.34
CA SER A 361 -17.18 -5.22 25.72
C SER A 361 -17.58 -3.85 25.16
N TRP A 362 -18.87 -3.60 24.91
CA TRP A 362 -19.30 -2.30 24.39
C TRP A 362 -19.91 -1.43 25.48
N SER A 363 -19.49 -0.20 25.56
CA SER A 363 -19.98 0.83 26.48
C SER A 363 -21.45 1.18 26.24
N ARG A 364 -21.89 1.17 24.98
CA ARG A 364 -23.23 1.59 24.55
C ARG A 364 -23.80 0.74 23.41
N GLU A 365 -25.07 0.95 23.12
CA GLU A 365 -25.75 0.40 21.96
C GLU A 365 -25.42 1.22 20.72
N ARG A 366 -25.16 0.53 19.58
CA ARG A 366 -24.79 1.13 18.29
C ARG A 366 -25.68 0.67 17.15
N ARG A 367 -25.78 1.47 16.10
CA ARG A 367 -26.45 1.12 14.84
C ARG A 367 -25.66 0.03 14.14
N VAL A 368 -26.33 -1.07 13.79
CA VAL A 368 -25.74 -2.18 13.04
C VAL A 368 -26.59 -2.44 11.82
N ILE A 369 -25.96 -2.58 10.67
CA ILE A 369 -26.60 -3.02 9.43
C ILE A 369 -26.24 -4.48 9.23
N GLY A 370 -27.26 -5.33 9.13
CA GLY A 370 -27.15 -6.73 8.82
C GLY A 370 -27.48 -7.00 7.36
N LYS A 371 -26.59 -7.67 6.66
CA LYS A 371 -26.88 -8.28 5.35
C LYS A 371 -27.34 -9.71 5.58
N ALA A 372 -28.59 -9.98 5.31
CA ALA A 372 -29.16 -11.33 5.25
C ALA A 372 -29.03 -11.84 3.82
N ALA A 373 -28.23 -12.87 3.58
CA ALA A 373 -27.99 -13.39 2.25
C ALA A 373 -27.99 -14.91 2.20
N VAL A 374 -28.40 -15.45 1.06
CA VAL A 374 -28.18 -16.84 0.66
C VAL A 374 -27.10 -16.87 -0.41
N THR A 375 -26.12 -17.74 -0.24
CA THR A 375 -25.03 -17.91 -1.20
C THR A 375 -24.61 -19.40 -1.23
N LEU A 376 -24.63 -20.01 -2.40
CA LEU A 376 -24.26 -21.44 -2.58
C LEU A 376 -25.01 -22.35 -1.60
N GLY A 377 -26.32 -22.19 -1.52
CA GLY A 377 -27.20 -23.02 -0.68
C GLY A 377 -27.02 -22.86 0.83
N LYS A 378 -26.38 -21.77 1.29
CA LYS A 378 -26.12 -21.51 2.72
C LYS A 378 -26.45 -20.08 3.11
N GLY A 379 -26.97 -19.91 4.32
CA GLY A 379 -27.13 -18.61 4.93
C GLY A 379 -25.78 -17.94 5.20
N ASN A 380 -25.60 -16.72 4.71
CA ASN A 380 -24.37 -15.94 4.82
C ASN A 380 -24.61 -14.54 5.43
N PRO A 381 -24.90 -14.49 6.75
CA PRO A 381 -25.08 -13.20 7.41
C PRO A 381 -23.77 -12.44 7.51
N ARG A 382 -23.81 -11.11 7.24
CA ARG A 382 -22.71 -10.17 7.42
C ARG A 382 -23.21 -8.93 8.14
N PHE A 383 -22.34 -8.29 8.88
CA PHE A 383 -22.73 -7.14 9.70
C PHE A 383 -21.68 -6.04 9.64
N ILE A 384 -22.14 -4.80 9.67
CA ILE A 384 -21.31 -3.61 9.88
C ILE A 384 -21.91 -2.78 11.01
N VAL A 385 -21.08 -2.07 11.72
CA VAL A 385 -21.45 -1.11 12.76
C VAL A 385 -21.04 0.29 12.34
N THR A 386 -21.87 1.28 12.67
CA THR A 386 -21.67 2.67 12.27
C THR A 386 -22.35 3.64 13.25
N ASP A 387 -21.83 4.86 13.33
CA ASP A 387 -22.46 6.01 13.99
C ASP A 387 -23.12 6.98 12.99
N LEU A 388 -23.02 6.73 11.69
CA LEU A 388 -23.68 7.52 10.66
C LEU A 388 -25.20 7.38 10.77
N ASN A 389 -25.92 8.51 10.87
CA ASN A 389 -27.38 8.56 11.01
C ASN A 389 -28.05 9.22 9.81
N VAL A 390 -29.30 8.82 9.55
CA VAL A 390 -30.14 9.32 8.44
C VAL A 390 -30.47 10.81 8.62
N ASP A 391 -30.53 11.29 9.85
CA ASP A 391 -31.03 12.63 10.20
C ASP A 391 -29.97 13.73 10.12
N GLU A 392 -28.75 13.41 9.70
CA GLU A 392 -27.69 14.41 9.59
C GLU A 392 -27.83 15.23 8.31
N GLU A 393 -27.91 16.55 8.45
CA GLU A 393 -28.10 17.53 7.34
C GLU A 393 -27.11 17.36 6.17
N TRP A 394 -25.88 16.91 6.46
CA TRP A 394 -24.86 16.70 5.43
C TRP A 394 -25.10 15.45 4.58
N ALA A 395 -25.89 14.50 5.08
CA ALA A 395 -26.21 13.25 4.39
C ALA A 395 -27.38 13.45 3.39
N ILE A 396 -28.03 14.59 3.42
CA ILE A 396 -29.10 14.93 2.46
C ILE A 396 -28.49 14.94 1.04
N GLY A 397 -29.00 14.04 0.20
CA GLY A 397 -28.50 13.83 -1.17
C GLY A 397 -27.31 12.86 -1.27
N MET A 398 -26.86 12.25 -0.17
CA MET A 398 -25.78 11.26 -0.11
C MET A 398 -26.31 9.95 0.50
N ALA A 399 -27.31 9.34 -0.18
CA ALA A 399 -27.98 8.12 0.31
C ALA A 399 -27.01 6.97 0.59
N GLU A 400 -25.88 6.90 -0.14
CA GLU A 400 -24.83 5.90 0.10
C GLU A 400 -24.21 5.93 1.50
N PHE A 401 -24.39 7.01 2.27
CA PHE A 401 -23.85 7.12 3.63
C PHE A 401 -24.88 6.82 4.72
N VAL A 402 -26.15 6.71 4.39
CA VAL A 402 -27.23 6.62 5.38
C VAL A 402 -28.19 5.48 5.12
N ASP A 403 -28.54 5.18 3.87
CA ASP A 403 -29.35 4.03 3.51
C ASP A 403 -28.59 2.72 3.80
N ALA A 404 -29.26 1.74 4.42
CA ALA A 404 -28.63 0.50 4.88
C ALA A 404 -27.98 -0.29 3.73
N GLU A 405 -28.70 -0.46 2.63
CA GLU A 405 -28.18 -1.18 1.47
C GLU A 405 -27.05 -0.42 0.78
N ALA A 406 -27.24 0.87 0.53
CA ALA A 406 -26.25 1.71 -0.13
C ALA A 406 -24.98 1.85 0.72
N LEU A 407 -25.12 2.04 2.06
CA LEU A 407 -24.00 2.09 2.98
C LEU A 407 -23.20 0.78 2.99
N TYR A 408 -23.87 -0.36 2.93
CA TYR A 408 -23.19 -1.64 2.88
C TYR A 408 -22.55 -1.87 1.50
N ARG A 409 -23.35 -1.83 0.41
CA ARG A 409 -22.90 -2.22 -0.93
C ARG A 409 -21.92 -1.24 -1.57
N LYS A 410 -22.25 0.06 -1.50
CA LYS A 410 -21.47 1.10 -2.20
C LYS A 410 -20.35 1.64 -1.33
N PHE A 411 -20.60 1.87 -0.04
CA PHE A 411 -19.61 2.49 0.82
C PHE A 411 -18.71 1.46 1.50
N TYR A 412 -19.25 0.51 2.26
CA TYR A 412 -18.44 -0.46 3.00
C TYR A 412 -17.67 -1.42 2.07
N CYS A 413 -18.33 -1.97 1.05
CA CYS A 413 -17.69 -2.92 0.14
C CYS A 413 -16.57 -2.28 -0.70
N ALA A 414 -16.58 -0.97 -0.91
CA ALA A 414 -15.48 -0.25 -1.56
C ALA A 414 -14.16 -0.29 -0.75
N ARG A 415 -14.18 -0.82 0.50
CA ARG A 415 -12.95 -1.15 1.26
C ARG A 415 -12.03 -2.10 0.50
N GLY A 416 -12.58 -2.97 -0.34
CA GLY A 416 -11.78 -3.89 -1.16
C GLY A 416 -10.75 -3.21 -2.05
N ASP A 417 -10.90 -1.93 -2.37
CA ASP A 417 -9.92 -1.17 -3.13
C ASP A 417 -8.60 -1.00 -2.34
N MET A 418 -8.67 -0.88 -1.01
CA MET A 418 -7.48 -0.80 -0.17
C MET A 418 -6.65 -2.09 -0.22
N GLU A 419 -7.29 -3.25 -0.21
CA GLU A 419 -6.60 -4.54 -0.33
C GLU A 419 -5.77 -4.60 -1.63
N ASN A 420 -6.28 -4.01 -2.73
CA ASN A 420 -5.53 -3.90 -3.98
C ASN A 420 -4.34 -2.94 -3.85
N ARG A 421 -4.45 -1.85 -3.07
CA ARG A 421 -3.33 -0.92 -2.82
C ARG A 421 -2.24 -1.56 -1.98
N ILE A 422 -2.62 -2.32 -0.95
CA ILE A 422 -1.67 -3.09 -0.14
C ILE A 422 -0.95 -4.13 -0.99
N LYS A 423 -1.69 -4.90 -1.83
CA LYS A 423 -1.09 -5.85 -2.76
C LYS A 423 -0.13 -5.18 -3.74
N GLU A 424 -0.49 -4.04 -4.30
CA GLU A 424 0.38 -3.24 -5.17
C GLU A 424 1.66 -2.83 -4.44
N GLN A 425 1.55 -2.43 -3.18
CA GLN A 425 2.69 -2.04 -2.36
C GLN A 425 3.56 -3.25 -1.99
N GLN A 426 2.99 -4.38 -1.62
CA GLN A 426 3.73 -5.61 -1.32
C GLN A 426 4.40 -6.20 -2.57
N MET A 427 3.63 -6.44 -3.64
CA MET A 427 4.12 -7.16 -4.81
C MET A 427 4.96 -6.30 -5.76
N ASP A 428 4.56 -5.04 -5.95
CA ASP A 428 5.20 -4.17 -6.92
C ASP A 428 6.26 -3.25 -6.29
N MET A 429 6.11 -2.89 -5.01
CA MET A 429 7.05 -2.03 -4.28
C MET A 429 7.80 -2.78 -3.19
N PHE A 430 7.67 -4.11 -3.11
CA PHE A 430 8.43 -4.99 -2.23
C PHE A 430 8.30 -4.66 -0.73
N ALA A 431 7.10 -4.21 -0.30
CA ALA A 431 6.84 -3.86 1.09
C ALA A 431 6.92 -5.06 2.04
N ASP A 432 6.77 -6.27 1.51
CA ASP A 432 6.92 -7.55 2.20
C ASP A 432 8.38 -8.01 2.34
N ARG A 433 9.35 -7.22 1.87
CA ARG A 433 10.77 -7.55 1.95
C ARG A 433 11.37 -7.21 3.31
N THR A 434 11.03 -7.98 4.32
CA THR A 434 11.51 -7.83 5.71
C THR A 434 12.69 -8.74 6.01
N SER A 435 13.78 -8.63 5.23
CA SER A 435 14.92 -9.55 5.28
C SER A 435 16.07 -9.13 6.21
N THR A 436 15.93 -8.04 7.00
CA THR A 436 16.92 -7.65 8.00
C THR A 436 16.64 -8.30 9.35
N GLY A 437 17.68 -8.36 10.21
CA GLY A 437 17.54 -8.97 11.54
C GLY A 437 16.73 -8.16 12.54
N THR A 438 16.67 -6.83 12.38
CA THR A 438 16.02 -5.94 13.35
C THR A 438 14.68 -5.40 12.84
N MET A 439 13.73 -5.23 13.76
CA MET A 439 12.42 -4.65 13.48
C MET A 439 12.53 -3.23 12.91
N ALA A 440 13.39 -2.40 13.52
CA ALA A 440 13.59 -1.02 13.11
C ALA A 440 14.11 -0.86 11.67
N SER A 441 15.02 -1.74 11.25
CA SER A 441 15.53 -1.72 9.87
C SER A 441 14.46 -2.19 8.87
N ASN A 442 13.65 -3.16 9.24
CA ASN A 442 12.52 -3.60 8.42
C ASN A 442 11.42 -2.53 8.35
N GLN A 443 11.18 -1.80 9.45
CA GLN A 443 10.28 -0.63 9.44
C GLN A 443 10.78 0.46 8.49
N LEU A 444 12.08 0.75 8.46
CA LEU A 444 12.63 1.71 7.51
C LEU A 444 12.42 1.26 6.05
N ARG A 445 12.60 -0.03 5.76
CA ARG A 445 12.32 -0.58 4.42
C ARG A 445 10.86 -0.44 4.02
N LEU A 446 9.95 -0.68 4.96
CA LEU A 446 8.52 -0.45 4.74
C LEU A 446 8.23 1.02 4.39
N TYR A 447 8.85 1.98 5.07
CA TYR A 447 8.74 3.39 4.73
C TYR A 447 9.28 3.69 3.33
N LEU A 448 10.47 3.20 2.98
CA LEU A 448 11.07 3.42 1.66
C LEU A 448 10.17 2.87 0.54
N SER A 449 9.57 1.69 0.75
CA SER A 449 8.56 1.12 -0.14
C SER A 449 7.31 2.01 -0.25
N THR A 450 6.82 2.53 0.87
CA THR A 450 5.64 3.42 0.90
C THR A 450 5.90 4.74 0.17
N PHE A 451 7.08 5.35 0.33
CA PHE A 451 7.47 6.54 -0.42
C PHE A 451 7.67 6.24 -1.92
N ALA A 452 8.21 5.06 -2.27
CA ALA A 452 8.30 4.63 -3.66
C ALA A 452 6.91 4.44 -4.31
N TYR A 453 5.98 3.85 -3.56
CA TYR A 453 4.58 3.74 -3.98
C TYR A 453 3.96 5.13 -4.20
N MET A 454 4.18 6.06 -3.26
CA MET A 454 3.67 7.44 -3.37
C MET A 454 4.22 8.15 -4.61
N LEU A 455 5.48 7.97 -4.93
CA LEU A 455 6.12 8.53 -6.13
C LEU A 455 5.51 7.97 -7.41
N MET A 456 5.30 6.66 -7.48
CA MET A 456 4.64 6.01 -8.62
C MET A 456 3.15 6.39 -8.73
N ARG A 457 2.49 6.56 -7.59
CA ARG A 457 1.13 7.08 -7.53
C ARG A 457 1.04 8.50 -8.09
N ASP A 458 1.96 9.38 -7.73
CA ASP A 458 1.97 10.75 -8.26
C ASP A 458 2.15 10.75 -9.78
N LEU A 459 3.02 9.90 -10.33
CA LEU A 459 3.12 9.72 -11.77
C LEU A 459 1.78 9.26 -12.39
N ARG A 460 1.08 8.31 -11.75
CA ARG A 460 -0.22 7.81 -12.20
C ARG A 460 -1.31 8.89 -12.17
N GLU A 461 -1.49 9.53 -11.03
CA GLU A 461 -2.59 10.45 -10.77
C GLU A 461 -2.40 11.82 -11.43
N VAL A 462 -1.17 12.28 -11.55
CA VAL A 462 -0.86 13.56 -12.20
C VAL A 462 -0.58 13.35 -13.69
N GLY A 463 0.36 12.47 -13.99
CA GLY A 463 0.84 12.28 -15.36
C GLY A 463 -0.12 11.53 -16.28
N LEU A 464 -0.81 10.51 -15.76
CA LEU A 464 -1.52 9.54 -16.58
C LEU A 464 -3.04 9.58 -16.46
N GLN A 465 -3.62 10.50 -15.68
CA GLN A 465 -5.07 10.60 -15.53
C GLN A 465 -5.78 10.79 -16.88
N GLY A 466 -6.88 10.05 -17.10
CA GLY A 466 -7.64 10.07 -18.36
C GLY A 466 -6.96 9.37 -19.54
N THR A 467 -5.84 8.67 -19.32
CA THR A 467 -5.16 7.88 -20.35
C THR A 467 -5.44 6.38 -20.21
N ARG A 468 -4.97 5.57 -21.17
CA ARG A 468 -5.04 4.11 -21.09
C ARG A 468 -4.29 3.48 -19.91
N LEU A 469 -3.38 4.21 -19.26
CA LEU A 469 -2.65 3.76 -18.08
C LEU A 469 -3.15 4.38 -16.75
N ALA A 470 -4.20 5.17 -16.76
CA ALA A 470 -4.74 5.84 -15.57
C ALA A 470 -5.14 4.86 -14.44
N LYS A 471 -5.57 3.64 -14.80
CA LYS A 471 -5.96 2.59 -13.84
C LYS A 471 -4.94 1.44 -13.77
N ALA A 472 -3.79 1.58 -14.42
CA ALA A 472 -2.77 0.56 -14.42
C ALA A 472 -2.11 0.44 -13.03
N THR A 473 -1.68 -0.78 -12.67
CA THR A 473 -0.87 -0.98 -11.48
C THR A 473 0.49 -0.29 -11.63
N VAL A 474 1.11 0.02 -10.49
CA VAL A 474 2.45 0.63 -10.50
C VAL A 474 3.49 -0.27 -11.17
N GLY A 475 3.36 -1.60 -11.06
CA GLY A 475 4.18 -2.56 -11.80
C GLY A 475 4.01 -2.45 -13.32
N THR A 476 2.78 -2.29 -13.81
CA THR A 476 2.50 -2.07 -15.24
C THR A 476 3.08 -0.74 -15.73
N ILE A 477 2.93 0.33 -14.94
CA ILE A 477 3.50 1.64 -15.28
C ILE A 477 5.03 1.55 -15.33
N ARG A 478 5.64 0.86 -14.38
CA ARG A 478 7.08 0.59 -14.36
C ARG A 478 7.55 -0.04 -15.67
N LEU A 479 6.92 -1.14 -16.07
CA LEU A 479 7.32 -1.87 -17.28
C LEU A 479 7.15 -1.06 -18.56
N ARG A 480 6.11 -0.24 -18.66
CA ARG A 480 5.76 0.49 -19.88
C ARG A 480 6.40 1.85 -20.00
N LEU A 481 6.54 2.59 -18.88
CA LEU A 481 7.01 3.98 -18.92
C LEU A 481 8.36 4.21 -18.24
N ILE A 482 8.78 3.35 -17.31
CA ILE A 482 10.06 3.53 -16.62
C ILE A 482 11.14 2.70 -17.27
N LYS A 483 10.86 1.45 -17.65
CA LYS A 483 11.79 0.53 -18.29
C LYS A 483 11.89 0.80 -19.79
N ILE A 484 12.39 2.00 -20.15
CA ILE A 484 12.66 2.39 -21.53
C ILE A 484 14.18 2.45 -21.74
N ALA A 485 14.65 1.79 -22.80
CA ALA A 485 16.06 1.88 -23.16
C ALA A 485 16.44 3.32 -23.51
N ALA A 486 17.56 3.77 -22.98
CA ALA A 486 18.05 5.14 -23.14
C ALA A 486 19.55 5.15 -23.38
N GLN A 487 20.00 6.06 -24.23
CA GLN A 487 21.40 6.42 -24.39
C GLN A 487 21.63 7.79 -23.77
N LEU A 488 22.63 7.91 -22.91
CA LEU A 488 22.99 9.14 -22.24
C LEU A 488 24.29 9.71 -22.81
N THR A 489 24.30 11.01 -23.03
CA THR A 489 25.51 11.79 -23.39
C THR A 489 25.63 12.95 -22.42
N VAL A 490 26.77 13.06 -21.76
CA VAL A 490 27.07 14.15 -20.83
C VAL A 490 28.07 15.10 -21.48
N SER A 491 27.80 16.38 -21.36
CA SER A 491 28.73 17.46 -21.71
C SER A 491 28.70 18.51 -20.60
N VAL A 492 29.65 19.43 -20.60
CA VAL A 492 29.77 20.47 -19.57
C VAL A 492 28.48 21.27 -19.33
N ARG A 493 27.62 21.42 -20.35
CA ARG A 493 26.40 22.24 -20.26
C ARG A 493 25.11 21.47 -20.45
N ARG A 494 25.15 20.17 -20.78
CA ARG A 494 23.96 19.43 -21.16
C ARG A 494 24.10 17.95 -20.84
N VAL A 495 23.07 17.43 -20.22
CA VAL A 495 22.78 15.99 -20.20
C VAL A 495 21.72 15.71 -21.27
N HIS A 496 22.01 14.86 -22.22
CA HIS A 496 21.07 14.48 -23.27
C HIS A 496 20.76 12.99 -23.15
N ILE A 497 19.48 12.67 -22.93
CA ILE A 497 18.95 11.33 -22.86
C ILE A 497 18.14 11.05 -24.13
N ARG A 498 18.56 10.07 -24.90
CA ARG A 498 17.86 9.60 -26.09
C ARG A 498 17.13 8.32 -25.77
N LEU A 499 15.81 8.37 -25.71
CA LEU A 499 14.96 7.21 -25.48
C LEU A 499 14.83 6.38 -26.77
N ALA A 500 14.54 5.08 -26.60
CA ALA A 500 14.33 4.18 -27.74
C ALA A 500 13.20 4.69 -28.66
N THR A 501 13.51 4.86 -29.95
CA THR A 501 12.55 5.33 -30.96
C THR A 501 11.34 4.41 -31.11
N ALA A 502 11.53 3.12 -30.83
CA ALA A 502 10.47 2.10 -30.91
C ALA A 502 9.58 2.02 -29.67
N CYS A 503 9.70 2.99 -28.73
CA CYS A 503 8.86 2.98 -27.52
C CYS A 503 7.39 3.23 -27.89
N PRO A 504 6.46 2.29 -27.60
CA PRO A 504 5.04 2.44 -27.94
C PRO A 504 4.33 3.51 -27.12
N GLU A 505 4.91 3.92 -26.00
CA GLU A 505 4.30 4.83 -25.02
C GLU A 505 4.88 6.27 -25.11
N ALA A 506 5.52 6.62 -26.23
CA ALA A 506 6.14 7.93 -26.40
C ALA A 506 5.16 9.11 -26.23
N ASP A 507 3.92 8.93 -26.68
CA ASP A 507 2.82 9.89 -26.51
C ASP A 507 2.46 10.10 -25.03
N LEU A 508 2.35 9.01 -24.29
CA LEU A 508 2.05 9.06 -22.85
C LEU A 508 3.22 9.61 -22.04
N PHE A 509 4.44 9.30 -22.44
CA PHE A 509 5.64 9.87 -21.81
C PHE A 509 5.65 11.40 -21.93
N ALA A 510 5.42 11.93 -23.14
CA ALA A 510 5.38 13.37 -23.38
C ALA A 510 4.24 14.05 -22.59
N LEU A 511 3.06 13.45 -22.57
CA LEU A 511 1.93 13.95 -21.80
C LEU A 511 2.22 13.95 -20.30
N ALA A 512 2.79 12.87 -19.76
CA ALA A 512 3.12 12.76 -18.35
C ALA A 512 4.17 13.82 -17.95
N GLN A 513 5.20 14.01 -18.75
CA GLN A 513 6.21 15.05 -18.53
C GLN A 513 5.58 16.45 -18.47
N GLN A 514 4.74 16.80 -19.44
CA GLN A 514 4.07 18.11 -19.49
C GLN A 514 3.22 18.36 -18.23
N ARG A 515 2.48 17.35 -17.79
CA ARG A 515 1.62 17.47 -16.61
C ARG A 515 2.40 17.55 -15.31
N LEU A 516 3.44 16.73 -15.15
CA LEU A 516 4.32 16.79 -13.98
C LEU A 516 5.06 18.10 -13.90
N ALA A 517 5.54 18.65 -15.02
CA ALA A 517 6.23 19.94 -15.05
C ALA A 517 5.35 21.09 -14.54
N SER A 518 4.04 21.04 -14.77
CA SER A 518 3.05 22.01 -14.31
C SER A 518 2.46 21.71 -12.93
N TRP A 519 2.78 20.55 -12.36
CA TRP A 519 2.22 20.11 -11.08
C TRP A 519 2.80 20.88 -9.89
N SER A 520 1.93 21.17 -8.91
CA SER A 520 2.28 21.70 -7.59
C SER A 520 1.48 20.91 -6.54
N PRO A 521 2.12 20.09 -5.73
CA PRO A 521 1.48 19.23 -4.73
C PRO A 521 0.86 19.97 -3.55
#